data_4d729887acb8e43a1e0c66b38fe40d5b
#
_entry.id   4d729887acb8e43a1e0c66b38fe40d5b
#
_cell.length_a   1.000
_cell.length_b   1.000
_cell.length_c   1.000
_cell.angle_alpha   90.00
_cell.angle_beta   90.00
_cell.angle_gamma   90.00
#
_symmetry.space_group_name_H-M   'P 1'
#
loop_
_entity.id
_entity.type
_entity.pdbx_description
1 polymer ?
#
loop_
_entity_poly.entity_id
_entity_poly.type
_entity_poly.pdbx_seq_one_letter_code
_entity_poly.pdbx_strand_id
1 'polypeptide(L)'
;MIQLVETIKEAIQDKKGCNIVVADLTKIEGTICQYFLICTGNSPTQVEAIAESVGDMVREKLGEKPAHVVGLENAQWVAMDYTDVLVHIFLPDVRDYYDLEHLWEDALLTNIPDLD
;
A
#
# COMPACT_ATOMS: atom_id res chain seq x y z
N MET A 1 -7.50 -4.67 -12.54
CA MET A 1 -6.38 -3.94 -11.96
C MET A 1 -6.85 -2.76 -11.13
N ILE A 2 -7.59 -1.86 -11.74
CA ILE A 2 -8.15 -0.70 -11.03
C ILE A 2 -9.01 -1.14 -9.85
N GLN A 3 -9.77 -2.22 -10.00
CA GLN A 3 -10.62 -2.75 -8.94
C GLN A 3 -9.80 -3.19 -7.71
N LEU A 4 -8.66 -3.82 -7.92
CA LEU A 4 -7.76 -4.21 -6.83
C LEU A 4 -7.20 -2.98 -6.13
N VAL A 5 -6.75 -1.97 -6.89
CA VAL A 5 -6.24 -0.72 -6.33
C VAL A 5 -7.33 -0.01 -5.51
N GLU A 6 -8.54 0.08 -6.03
CA GLU A 6 -9.66 0.72 -5.32
C GLU A 6 -10.02 -0.02 -4.04
N THR A 7 -10.03 -1.35 -4.07
CA THR A 7 -10.33 -2.15 -2.88
C THR A 7 -9.27 -1.96 -1.79
N ILE A 8 -8.01 -1.95 -2.18
CA ILE A 8 -6.91 -1.73 -1.23
C ILE A 8 -7.01 -0.33 -0.63
N LYS A 9 -7.28 0.68 -1.46
CA LYS A 9 -7.45 2.06 -0.99
C LYS A 9 -8.57 2.15 0.05
N GLU A 10 -9.72 1.55 -0.21
CA GLU A 10 -10.83 1.55 0.73
C GLU A 10 -10.45 0.88 2.05
N ALA A 11 -9.72 -0.22 2.00
CA ALA A 11 -9.29 -0.94 3.19
C ALA A 11 -8.34 -0.10 4.04
N ILE A 12 -7.43 0.65 3.40
CA ILE A 12 -6.52 1.55 4.10
C ILE A 12 -7.30 2.67 4.78
N GLN A 13 -8.25 3.27 4.05
CA GLN A 13 -9.09 4.35 4.57
C GLN A 13 -9.97 3.89 5.72
N ASP A 14 -10.46 2.66 5.68
CA ASP A 14 -11.29 2.09 6.73
C ASP A 14 -10.59 2.06 8.09
N LYS A 15 -9.29 1.94 8.10
CA LYS A 15 -8.48 1.97 9.33
C LYS A 15 -7.73 3.29 9.49
N LYS A 16 -8.18 4.33 8.78
CA LYS A 16 -7.65 5.69 8.89
C LYS A 16 -6.16 5.81 8.54
N GLY A 17 -5.69 4.95 7.66
CA GLY A 17 -4.37 5.12 7.07
C GLY A 17 -4.32 6.46 6.34
N CYS A 18 -3.20 7.15 6.42
CA CYS A 18 -3.08 8.48 5.86
C CYS A 18 -1.94 8.58 4.85
N ASN A 19 -1.86 9.73 4.18
CA ASN A 19 -0.84 10.02 3.17
C ASN A 19 -0.77 8.91 2.11
N ILE A 20 -1.93 8.51 1.60
CA ILE A 20 -2.02 7.45 0.60
C ILE A 20 -1.57 7.98 -0.75
N VAL A 21 -0.61 7.30 -1.37
CA VAL A 21 -0.12 7.62 -2.71
C VAL A 21 -0.24 6.37 -3.57
N VAL A 22 -0.81 6.53 -4.75
CA VAL A 22 -0.85 5.48 -5.77
C VAL A 22 0.18 5.85 -6.84
N ALA A 23 1.16 4.99 -7.02
CA ALA A 23 2.16 5.16 -8.08
C ALA A 23 1.82 4.24 -9.24
N ASP A 24 1.52 4.82 -10.39
CA ASP A 24 1.21 4.08 -11.60
C ASP A 24 2.51 3.79 -12.35
N LEU A 25 2.89 2.54 -12.41
CA LEU A 25 4.13 2.08 -13.04
C LEU A 25 3.86 1.41 -14.39
N THR A 26 2.62 1.45 -14.87
CA THR A 26 2.23 0.70 -16.08
C THR A 26 2.99 1.14 -17.33
N LYS A 27 3.49 2.37 -17.36
CA LYS A 27 4.23 2.91 -18.51
C LYS A 27 5.73 2.84 -18.35
N ILE A 28 6.22 2.27 -17.25
CA ILE A 28 7.65 2.14 -16.99
C ILE A 28 8.07 0.71 -17.30
N GLU A 29 9.05 0.54 -18.18
CA GLU A 29 9.56 -0.77 -18.52
C GLU A 29 10.42 -1.34 -17.41
N GLY A 30 10.38 -2.66 -17.24
CA GLY A 30 11.26 -3.36 -16.32
C GLY A 30 10.81 -3.34 -14.87
N THR A 31 9.58 -2.88 -14.60
CA THR A 31 9.05 -2.91 -13.24
C THR A 31 8.51 -4.30 -12.89
N ILE A 32 8.56 -4.63 -11.60
CA ILE A 32 8.09 -5.93 -11.12
C ILE A 32 6.58 -5.95 -10.87
N CYS A 33 5.95 -4.78 -10.82
CA CYS A 33 4.50 -4.67 -10.62
C CYS A 33 3.98 -3.47 -11.38
N GLN A 34 2.65 -3.35 -11.47
CA GLN A 34 1.99 -2.28 -12.22
C GLN A 34 1.69 -1.06 -11.36
N TYR A 35 1.45 -1.26 -10.06
CA TYR A 35 1.12 -0.17 -9.13
C TYR A 35 1.78 -0.38 -7.78
N PHE A 36 2.20 0.73 -7.17
CA PHE A 36 2.51 0.77 -5.75
C PHE A 36 1.42 1.57 -5.05
N LEU A 37 0.95 1.07 -3.91
CA LEU A 37 0.18 1.88 -2.97
C LEU A 37 1.03 2.07 -1.73
N ILE A 38 1.23 3.32 -1.34
CA ILE A 38 2.05 3.67 -0.19
C ILE A 38 1.17 4.45 0.77
N CYS A 39 1.18 4.08 2.04
CA CYS A 39 0.41 4.79 3.05
C CYS A 39 1.16 4.80 4.38
N THR A 40 0.63 5.57 5.33
CA THR A 40 1.23 5.74 6.65
C THR A 40 0.24 5.34 7.74
N GLY A 41 0.74 4.58 8.72
CA GLY A 41 0.05 4.36 9.98
C GLY A 41 0.87 5.03 11.08
N ASN A 42 0.20 5.61 12.07
CA ASN A 42 0.86 6.42 13.09
C ASN A 42 1.41 5.62 14.28
N SER A 43 1.13 4.33 14.31
CA SER A 43 1.63 3.43 15.35
C SER A 43 1.79 2.04 14.75
N PRO A 44 2.61 1.16 15.38
CA PRO A 44 2.70 -0.23 14.93
C PRO A 44 1.35 -0.94 14.93
N THR A 45 0.52 -0.67 15.92
CA THR A 45 -0.84 -1.24 16.01
C THR A 45 -1.69 -0.82 14.82
N GLN A 46 -1.62 0.45 14.42
CA GLN A 46 -2.37 0.93 13.25
C GLN A 46 -1.80 0.34 11.95
N VAL A 47 -0.49 0.27 11.79
CA VAL A 47 0.13 -0.34 10.62
C VAL A 47 -0.36 -1.79 10.46
N GLU A 48 -0.37 -2.54 11.55
CA GLU A 48 -0.84 -3.91 11.55
C GLU A 48 -2.34 -4.00 11.23
N ALA A 49 -3.15 -3.10 11.80
CA ALA A 49 -4.59 -3.06 11.54
C ALA A 49 -4.88 -2.73 10.05
N ILE A 50 -4.12 -1.83 9.46
CA ILE A 50 -4.24 -1.50 8.03
C ILE A 50 -3.93 -2.73 7.19
N ALA A 51 -2.83 -3.43 7.48
CA ALA A 51 -2.46 -4.63 6.74
C ALA A 51 -3.53 -5.70 6.83
N GLU A 52 -4.09 -5.92 8.00
CA GLU A 52 -5.16 -6.88 8.21
C GLU A 52 -6.41 -6.49 7.43
N SER A 53 -6.79 -5.20 7.46
CA SER A 53 -7.93 -4.69 6.70
C SER A 53 -7.77 -4.91 5.20
N VAL A 54 -6.58 -4.64 4.67
CA VAL A 54 -6.29 -4.87 3.25
C VAL A 54 -6.46 -6.36 2.92
N GLY A 55 -5.85 -7.24 3.70
CA GLY A 55 -5.94 -8.68 3.46
C GLY A 55 -7.37 -9.19 3.50
N ASP A 56 -8.15 -8.77 4.49
CA ASP A 56 -9.54 -9.20 4.66
C ASP A 56 -10.44 -8.68 3.54
N MET A 57 -10.35 -7.39 3.23
CA MET A 57 -11.23 -6.78 2.24
C MET A 57 -10.96 -7.30 0.83
N VAL A 58 -9.70 -7.48 0.46
CA VAL A 58 -9.35 -8.02 -0.85
C VAL A 58 -9.83 -9.47 -0.98
N ARG A 59 -9.70 -10.26 0.09
CA ARG A 59 -10.18 -11.63 0.09
C ARG A 59 -11.70 -11.67 -0.05
N GLU A 60 -12.42 -10.86 0.70
CA GLU A 60 -13.89 -10.85 0.70
C GLU A 60 -14.48 -10.34 -0.60
N LYS A 61 -13.92 -9.27 -1.16
CA LYS A 61 -14.47 -8.64 -2.36
C LYS A 61 -13.97 -9.23 -3.66
N LEU A 62 -12.71 -9.67 -3.70
CA LEU A 62 -12.08 -10.12 -4.94
C LEU A 62 -11.63 -11.58 -4.91
N GLY A 63 -11.70 -12.24 -3.76
CA GLY A 63 -11.25 -13.62 -3.63
C GLY A 63 -9.74 -13.80 -3.81
N GLU A 64 -8.96 -12.75 -3.61
CA GLU A 64 -7.51 -12.80 -3.79
C GLU A 64 -6.77 -12.75 -2.46
N LYS A 65 -5.60 -13.38 -2.45
CA LYS A 65 -4.69 -13.37 -1.31
C LYS A 65 -3.33 -12.84 -1.75
N PRO A 66 -2.60 -12.16 -0.87
CA PRO A 66 -1.24 -11.73 -1.22
C PRO A 66 -0.33 -12.95 -1.40
N ALA A 67 0.58 -12.85 -2.37
CA ALA A 67 1.59 -13.87 -2.58
C ALA A 67 2.60 -13.88 -1.42
N HIS A 68 2.92 -12.69 -0.92
CA HIS A 68 3.85 -12.52 0.21
C HIS A 68 3.42 -11.35 1.07
N VAL A 69 3.62 -11.48 2.39
CA VAL A 69 3.45 -10.40 3.35
C VAL A 69 4.68 -10.41 4.23
N VAL A 70 5.39 -9.30 4.31
CA VAL A 70 6.58 -9.18 5.16
C VAL A 70 6.45 -7.97 6.08
N GLY A 71 7.12 -8.03 7.23
CA GLY A 71 7.22 -6.91 8.16
C GLY A 71 6.17 -6.83 9.24
N LEU A 72 5.22 -7.79 9.32
CA LEU A 72 4.17 -7.77 10.33
C LEU A 72 4.71 -7.84 11.76
N GLU A 73 5.81 -8.52 11.98
CA GLU A 73 6.37 -8.71 13.32
C GLU A 73 6.75 -7.40 14.00
N ASN A 74 7.38 -6.49 13.26
CA ASN A 74 7.80 -5.20 13.78
C ASN A 74 6.79 -4.09 13.50
N ALA A 75 5.96 -4.28 12.48
CA ALA A 75 4.93 -3.33 12.07
C ALA A 75 5.45 -1.90 11.87
N GLN A 76 6.67 -1.78 11.35
CA GLN A 76 7.27 -0.50 10.98
C GLN A 76 7.15 -0.24 9.48
N TRP A 77 7.25 -1.31 8.70
CA TRP A 77 7.09 -1.30 7.25
C TRP A 77 6.55 -2.66 6.84
N VAL A 78 5.28 -2.70 6.51
CA VAL A 78 4.63 -3.91 6.01
C VAL A 78 4.50 -3.81 4.51
N ALA A 79 4.97 -4.82 3.79
CA ALA A 79 4.82 -4.92 2.35
C ALA A 79 3.93 -6.12 2.03
N MET A 80 2.88 -5.88 1.24
CA MET A 80 1.94 -6.91 0.80
C MET A 80 2.01 -7.01 -0.72
N ASP A 81 2.42 -8.17 -1.21
CA ASP A 81 2.64 -8.41 -2.64
C ASP A 81 1.43 -9.13 -3.24
N TYR A 82 0.67 -8.42 -4.08
CA TYR A 82 -0.44 -8.97 -4.85
C TYR A 82 -0.05 -9.23 -6.32
N THR A 83 1.22 -9.35 -6.61
CA THR A 83 1.81 -9.59 -7.94
C THR A 83 1.78 -8.35 -8.82
N ASP A 84 0.59 -7.83 -9.16
CA ASP A 84 0.46 -6.63 -9.99
C ASP A 84 0.46 -5.34 -9.17
N VAL A 85 0.18 -5.45 -7.88
CA VAL A 85 0.12 -4.32 -6.96
C VAL A 85 0.93 -4.65 -5.73
N LEU A 86 1.80 -3.73 -5.34
CA LEU A 86 2.59 -3.86 -4.12
C LEU A 86 2.14 -2.77 -3.15
N VAL A 87 1.70 -3.18 -1.97
CA VAL A 87 1.20 -2.28 -0.94
C VAL A 87 2.29 -2.09 0.10
N HIS A 88 2.61 -0.83 0.40
CA HIS A 88 3.58 -0.47 1.43
C HIS A 88 2.90 0.34 2.52
N ILE A 89 2.97 -0.13 3.74
CA ILE A 89 2.37 0.52 4.91
C ILE A 89 3.52 0.85 5.86
N PHE A 90 3.75 2.12 6.13
CA PHE A 90 4.91 2.60 6.89
C PHE A 90 4.52 3.36 8.14
N LEU A 91 5.37 3.29 9.16
CA LEU A 91 5.42 4.36 10.15
C LEU A 91 6.00 5.61 9.48
N PRO A 92 5.63 6.84 9.93
CA PRO A 92 6.06 8.07 9.27
C PRO A 92 7.57 8.20 9.09
N ASP A 93 8.35 7.93 10.14
CA ASP A 93 9.80 8.06 10.09
C ASP A 93 10.44 7.07 9.14
N VAL A 94 9.90 5.86 9.07
CA VAL A 94 10.41 4.81 8.17
C VAL A 94 10.11 5.18 6.72
N ARG A 95 8.92 5.73 6.47
CA ARG A 95 8.55 6.19 5.13
C ARG A 95 9.49 7.27 4.62
N ASP A 96 9.78 8.25 5.47
CA ASP A 96 10.68 9.35 5.12
C ASP A 96 12.08 8.83 4.84
N TYR A 97 12.55 7.87 5.62
CA TYR A 97 13.89 7.32 5.45
C TYR A 97 14.06 6.59 4.12
N TYR A 98 13.10 5.74 3.76
CA TYR A 98 13.20 4.94 2.54
C TYR A 98 12.75 5.67 1.28
N ASP A 99 11.82 6.59 1.43
CA ASP A 99 11.37 7.49 0.35
C ASP A 99 11.08 6.77 -0.97
N LEU A 100 10.29 5.69 -0.91
CA LEU A 100 9.99 4.85 -2.07
C LEU A 100 9.28 5.62 -3.18
N GLU A 101 8.53 6.65 -2.84
CA GLU A 101 7.77 7.46 -3.79
C GLU A 101 8.67 8.11 -4.83
N HIS A 102 9.92 8.39 -4.47
CA HIS A 102 10.86 9.07 -5.34
C HIS A 102 11.84 8.13 -6.05
N LEU A 103 11.73 6.82 -5.81
CA LEU A 103 12.54 5.83 -6.54
C LEU A 103 12.17 5.77 -8.02
N TRP A 104 10.93 6.09 -8.34
CA TRP A 104 10.39 6.00 -9.70
C TRP A 104 9.97 7.39 -10.15
N GLU A 105 10.94 8.21 -10.54
CA GLU A 105 10.68 9.59 -10.95
C GLU A 105 9.70 9.70 -12.13
N ASP A 106 9.68 8.70 -12.99
CA ASP A 106 8.81 8.68 -14.16
C ASP A 106 7.40 8.15 -13.84
N ALA A 107 7.16 7.70 -12.62
CA ALA A 107 5.85 7.19 -12.25
C ALA A 107 4.83 8.32 -12.12
N LEU A 108 3.60 8.04 -12.52
CA LEU A 108 2.49 8.95 -12.29
C LEU A 108 1.99 8.74 -10.86
N LEU A 109 2.18 9.74 -10.02
CA LEU A 109 1.78 9.68 -8.61
C LEU A 109 0.44 10.37 -8.41
N THR A 110 -0.47 9.70 -7.72
CA THR A 110 -1.76 10.25 -7.36
C THR A 110 -1.87 10.24 -5.83
N ASN A 111 -2.09 11.41 -5.24
CA ASN A 111 -2.31 11.54 -3.81
C ASN A 111 -3.79 11.37 -3.53
N ILE A 112 -4.11 10.49 -2.57
CA ILE A 112 -5.49 10.25 -2.17
C ILE A 112 -5.74 11.04 -0.89
N PRO A 113 -6.76 11.93 -0.86
CA PRO A 113 -7.05 12.72 0.34
C PRO A 113 -7.39 11.83 1.53
N ASP A 114 -6.94 12.24 2.72
CA ASP A 114 -7.27 11.53 3.95
C ASP A 114 -8.76 11.70 4.25
N LEU A 115 -9.35 10.65 4.81
CA LEU A 115 -10.72 10.73 5.31
C LEU A 115 -10.73 11.28 6.74
N ASP A 116 -11.62 12.16 7.03
CA ASP A 116 -11.80 12.74 8.36
C ASP A 116 -12.49 11.77 9.33
#